data_d524059f62ee9f617295f1fe8f8c358a
#
_entry.id   d524059f62ee9f617295f1fe8f8c358a
#
_cell.length_a   1.000
_cell.length_b   1.000
_cell.length_c   1.000
_cell.angle_alpha   90.00
_cell.angle_beta   90.00
_cell.angle_gamma   90.00
#
_symmetry.space_group_name_H-M   'P 1'
#
loop_
_entity.id
_entity.type
_entity.pdbx_description
1 polymer ?
#
loop_
_entity_poly.entity_id
_entity_poly.type
_entity_poly.pdbx_seq_one_letter_code
_entity_poly.pdbx_strand_id
1 'polypeptide(L)'
;MAVPRSNINKIKIQNFKFFQQPLEFDFDNGKHLLLYGENGSGKSSLYWALYTILECANKEDDNEIKKYFDFTNDEKLTNLFLNPANADWVDSEILLELQDGSQIKVSLADTALNADNDAQSANYASEFLNYKMIFQLHNFSHSDDVDIFNYFQGEVLPYVKFAPVKYWTKNADGTPNAEKETENAKQIWDFVKLGPPKTGKTKTSQIDRYPLRREPAFGEYTNVINGFKAEFEQLLTFINTEGNPILAAFGYDFTFKLTLEEYQSLKLTELQFEHPRFAVKLDIPNFYSQPGILKPHTFLNEARLSALGLAIRFAILKKRLQDAKLKLAILDDFMISLDMKNRDVALDYILDNIAPNYQLLILTHDFYLYELAKDKINRKAQTNWVHYQMFEDANAANTNLHPIVIKDAGKVNKARALYKQKDFSSSANTLRQGVEKFCKAYLTKQEQLGGDFTPMKLDGLITKVITL
;
A
#
# COMPACT_ATOMS: atom_id res chain seq x y z
N MET A 1 16.18 -9.87 -19.99
CA MET A 1 16.84 -8.66 -19.43
C MET A 1 15.88 -8.09 -18.41
N ALA A 2 16.34 -7.66 -17.23
CA ALA A 2 15.48 -7.02 -16.25
C ALA A 2 14.88 -5.74 -16.86
N VAL A 3 13.60 -5.48 -16.61
CA VAL A 3 12.90 -4.27 -17.05
C VAL A 3 13.53 -3.08 -16.32
N PRO A 4 14.00 -2.02 -17.03
CA PRO A 4 14.56 -0.86 -16.37
C PRO A 4 13.47 -0.17 -15.54
N ARG A 5 13.79 0.09 -14.28
CA ARG A 5 12.87 0.72 -13.33
C ARG A 5 12.65 2.20 -13.69
N SER A 6 11.39 2.64 -13.63
CA SER A 6 10.98 4.02 -13.81
C SER A 6 10.01 4.41 -12.70
N ASN A 7 10.43 5.34 -11.86
CA ASN A 7 9.61 5.86 -10.75
C ASN A 7 8.61 6.91 -11.25
N ILE A 8 7.58 7.19 -10.45
CA ILE A 8 6.70 8.33 -10.68
C ILE A 8 7.53 9.62 -10.56
N ASN A 9 7.49 10.43 -11.61
CA ASN A 9 8.08 11.76 -11.63
C ASN A 9 7.08 12.84 -11.23
N LYS A 10 5.82 12.69 -11.69
CA LYS A 10 4.71 13.59 -11.34
C LYS A 10 3.41 12.84 -11.17
N ILE A 11 2.57 13.35 -10.28
CA ILE A 11 1.17 12.95 -10.14
C ILE A 11 0.32 14.18 -10.38
N LYS A 12 -0.66 14.07 -11.30
CA LYS A 12 -1.71 15.08 -11.48
C LYS A 12 -3.04 14.46 -11.13
N ILE A 13 -3.83 15.15 -10.33
CA ILE A 13 -5.16 14.72 -9.90
C ILE A 13 -6.10 15.90 -10.07
N GLN A 14 -7.23 15.67 -10.72
CA GLN A 14 -8.24 16.69 -10.94
C GLN A 14 -9.63 16.11 -10.70
N ASN A 15 -10.50 16.86 -10.05
CA ASN A 15 -11.91 16.52 -9.80
C ASN A 15 -12.10 15.13 -9.17
N PHE A 16 -11.20 14.73 -8.28
CA PHE A 16 -11.20 13.42 -7.65
C PHE A 16 -11.22 13.54 -6.13
N LYS A 17 -12.20 12.94 -5.47
CA LYS A 17 -12.40 12.97 -4.00
C LYS A 17 -12.28 14.40 -3.43
N PHE A 18 -11.27 14.68 -2.62
CA PHE A 18 -11.06 16.00 -2.01
C PHE A 18 -10.45 17.03 -2.98
N PHE A 19 -9.89 16.59 -4.11
CA PHE A 19 -9.21 17.47 -5.06
C PHE A 19 -10.18 17.94 -6.14
N GLN A 20 -10.73 19.16 -5.99
CA GLN A 20 -11.58 19.77 -6.99
C GLN A 20 -10.76 20.43 -8.10
N GLN A 21 -9.76 21.22 -7.74
CA GLN A 21 -8.86 21.87 -8.68
C GLN A 21 -7.70 20.95 -9.05
N PRO A 22 -7.08 21.13 -10.23
CA PRO A 22 -5.90 20.39 -10.60
C PRO A 22 -4.79 20.54 -9.55
N LEU A 23 -4.31 19.42 -9.04
CA LEU A 23 -3.22 19.36 -8.09
C LEU A 23 -2.08 18.52 -8.66
N GLU A 24 -0.87 19.04 -8.59
CA GLU A 24 0.34 18.36 -9.03
C GLU A 24 1.30 18.12 -7.87
N PHE A 25 1.80 16.89 -7.75
CA PHE A 25 2.92 16.53 -6.91
C PHE A 25 4.13 16.24 -7.81
N ASP A 26 5.19 16.99 -7.64
CA ASP A 26 6.44 16.83 -8.38
C ASP A 26 7.47 16.11 -7.49
N PHE A 27 7.95 14.96 -7.94
CA PHE A 27 8.87 14.08 -7.25
C PHE A 27 10.36 14.34 -7.58
N ASP A 28 10.69 15.48 -8.17
CA ASP A 28 12.07 15.86 -8.49
C ASP A 28 12.87 14.73 -9.17
N ASN A 29 12.37 14.25 -10.28
CA ASN A 29 12.95 13.12 -11.01
C ASN A 29 12.85 11.78 -10.25
N GLY A 30 11.65 11.41 -9.80
CA GLY A 30 11.33 10.07 -9.29
C GLY A 30 11.82 9.78 -7.88
N LYS A 31 11.97 10.79 -7.05
CA LYS A 31 12.32 10.61 -5.64
C LYS A 31 11.19 9.97 -4.84
N HIS A 32 11.49 9.51 -3.64
CA HIS A 32 10.49 9.10 -2.65
C HIS A 32 9.72 10.31 -2.11
N LEU A 33 8.53 10.06 -1.55
CA LEU A 33 7.69 11.08 -0.94
C LEU A 33 7.56 10.86 0.58
N LEU A 34 7.80 11.91 1.35
CA LEU A 34 7.35 12.00 2.74
C LEU A 34 6.34 13.14 2.84
N LEU A 35 5.09 12.82 3.17
CA LEU A 35 3.98 13.76 3.24
C LEU A 35 3.39 13.81 4.66
N TYR A 36 3.45 14.97 5.27
CA TYR A 36 2.63 15.31 6.43
C TYR A 36 1.33 15.96 5.97
N GLY A 37 0.23 15.66 6.63
CA GLY A 37 -1.01 16.41 6.44
C GLY A 37 -1.95 16.22 7.61
N GLU A 38 -2.64 17.27 7.99
CA GLU A 38 -3.65 17.21 9.04
C GLU A 38 -4.83 16.32 8.63
N ASN A 39 -5.65 15.93 9.60
CA ASN A 39 -6.88 15.21 9.29
C ASN A 39 -7.79 16.11 8.46
N GLY A 40 -8.38 15.57 7.39
CA GLY A 40 -9.17 16.36 6.43
C GLY A 40 -8.37 17.02 5.30
N SER A 41 -7.03 17.09 5.37
CA SER A 41 -6.22 17.77 4.36
C SER A 41 -6.19 17.12 2.96
N GLY A 42 -6.69 15.90 2.79
CA GLY A 42 -6.71 15.21 1.49
C GLY A 42 -5.66 14.10 1.31
N LYS A 43 -4.85 13.75 2.32
CA LYS A 43 -3.87 12.64 2.25
C LYS A 43 -4.48 11.34 1.74
N SER A 44 -5.61 10.93 2.33
CA SER A 44 -6.30 9.71 1.91
C SER A 44 -6.85 9.82 0.48
N SER A 45 -7.10 11.02 -0.05
CA SER A 45 -7.49 11.19 -1.45
C SER A 45 -6.32 10.93 -2.40
N LEU A 46 -5.08 11.30 -2.02
CA LEU A 46 -3.87 10.93 -2.75
C LEU A 46 -3.64 9.41 -2.72
N TYR A 47 -3.77 8.78 -1.54
CA TYR A 47 -3.70 7.32 -1.40
C TYR A 47 -4.70 6.63 -2.34
N TRP A 48 -5.95 7.05 -2.30
CA TRP A 48 -7.02 6.48 -3.12
C TRP A 48 -6.84 6.76 -4.61
N ALA A 49 -6.26 7.89 -5.01
CA ALA A 49 -5.96 8.16 -6.41
C ALA A 49 -4.95 7.15 -6.96
N LEU A 50 -3.86 6.90 -6.23
CA LEU A 50 -2.85 5.92 -6.60
C LEU A 50 -3.40 4.48 -6.58
N TYR A 51 -4.20 4.14 -5.57
CA TYR A 51 -4.86 2.84 -5.50
C TYR A 51 -5.80 2.64 -6.69
N THR A 52 -6.68 3.61 -6.97
CA THR A 52 -7.68 3.51 -8.03
C THR A 52 -7.03 3.35 -9.41
N ILE A 53 -6.01 4.15 -9.74
CA ILE A 53 -5.39 4.07 -11.07
C ILE A 53 -4.71 2.71 -11.30
N LEU A 54 -4.05 2.14 -10.30
CA LEU A 54 -3.43 0.81 -10.45
C LEU A 54 -4.48 -0.30 -10.42
N GLU A 55 -5.52 -0.19 -9.60
CA GLU A 55 -6.62 -1.16 -9.54
C GLU A 55 -7.41 -1.22 -10.86
N CYS A 56 -7.59 -0.08 -11.53
CA CYS A 56 -8.23 -0.01 -12.84
C CYS A 56 -7.50 -0.85 -13.90
N ALA A 57 -6.19 -1.06 -13.78
CA ALA A 57 -5.44 -1.90 -14.71
C ALA A 57 -5.83 -3.38 -14.67
N ASN A 58 -6.47 -3.85 -13.60
CA ASN A 58 -6.93 -5.24 -13.43
C ASN A 58 -8.43 -5.42 -13.66
N LYS A 59 -9.16 -4.37 -14.04
CA LYS A 59 -10.60 -4.46 -14.35
C LYS A 59 -10.80 -5.11 -15.72
N GLU A 60 -11.72 -6.06 -15.81
CA GLU A 60 -12.01 -6.75 -17.06
C GLU A 60 -12.90 -5.93 -18.01
N ASP A 61 -13.77 -5.06 -17.47
CA ASP A 61 -14.74 -4.25 -18.20
C ASP A 61 -14.48 -2.75 -17.96
N ASP A 62 -14.42 -2.00 -19.04
CA ASP A 62 -14.29 -0.53 -19.03
C ASP A 62 -15.40 0.17 -18.23
N ASN A 63 -16.59 -0.41 -18.16
CA ASN A 63 -17.69 0.16 -17.39
C ASN A 63 -17.41 0.11 -15.89
N GLU A 64 -16.63 -0.88 -15.42
CA GLU A 64 -16.18 -0.94 -14.03
C GLU A 64 -15.17 0.17 -13.69
N ILE A 65 -14.52 0.75 -14.70
CA ILE A 65 -13.61 1.88 -14.54
C ILE A 65 -14.40 3.19 -14.63
N LYS A 66 -15.26 3.32 -15.66
CA LYS A 66 -16.08 4.51 -15.91
C LYS A 66 -16.91 4.91 -14.71
N LYS A 67 -17.46 3.95 -13.95
CA LYS A 67 -18.29 4.22 -12.77
C LYS A 67 -17.60 5.13 -11.73
N TYR A 68 -16.27 5.09 -11.62
CA TYR A 68 -15.54 5.93 -10.69
C TYR A 68 -15.45 7.40 -11.12
N PHE A 69 -15.56 7.66 -12.41
CA PHE A 69 -15.45 8.99 -13.03
C PHE A 69 -16.79 9.53 -13.54
N ASP A 70 -17.85 8.76 -13.47
CA ASP A 70 -19.20 9.18 -13.82
C ASP A 70 -19.91 9.76 -12.59
N PHE A 71 -20.17 11.07 -12.62
CA PHE A 71 -20.81 11.78 -11.51
C PHE A 71 -22.22 11.24 -11.18
N THR A 72 -22.88 10.60 -12.13
CA THR A 72 -24.23 10.04 -11.95
C THR A 72 -24.24 8.68 -11.26
N ASN A 73 -23.07 8.04 -11.14
CA ASN A 73 -22.94 6.72 -10.54
C ASN A 73 -22.80 6.81 -9.00
N ASP A 74 -23.41 5.87 -8.28
CA ASP A 74 -23.35 5.83 -6.81
C ASP A 74 -21.93 5.45 -6.29
N GLU A 75 -21.14 4.74 -7.08
CA GLU A 75 -19.75 4.35 -6.77
C GLU A 75 -18.71 5.39 -7.22
N LYS A 76 -19.15 6.58 -7.62
CA LYS A 76 -18.25 7.64 -8.09
C LYS A 76 -17.21 8.04 -7.05
N LEU A 77 -16.03 8.37 -7.55
CA LEU A 77 -14.93 8.95 -6.79
C LEU A 77 -14.63 10.39 -7.20
N THR A 78 -15.46 10.98 -8.06
CA THR A 78 -15.37 12.39 -8.44
C THR A 78 -15.61 13.30 -7.23
N ASN A 79 -15.12 14.54 -7.28
CA ASN A 79 -15.35 15.51 -6.21
C ASN A 79 -16.84 15.82 -6.05
N LEU A 80 -17.33 15.81 -4.80
CA LEU A 80 -18.75 15.98 -4.48
C LEU A 80 -19.29 17.40 -4.70
N PHE A 81 -18.39 18.40 -4.75
CA PHE A 81 -18.75 19.81 -4.93
C PHE A 81 -18.80 20.25 -6.40
N LEU A 82 -18.58 19.33 -7.33
CA LEU A 82 -18.74 19.61 -8.75
C LEU A 82 -20.22 19.85 -9.06
N ASN A 83 -20.47 20.81 -9.96
CA ASN A 83 -21.82 21.07 -10.44
C ASN A 83 -22.15 20.15 -11.62
N PRO A 84 -23.12 19.21 -11.47
CA PRO A 84 -23.47 18.29 -12.55
C PRO A 84 -23.92 19.01 -13.81
N ALA A 85 -24.58 20.20 -13.66
CA ALA A 85 -25.10 20.96 -14.78
C ALA A 85 -24.02 21.59 -15.68
N ASN A 86 -22.81 21.80 -15.15
CA ASN A 86 -21.69 22.37 -15.88
C ASN A 86 -20.85 21.32 -16.61
N ALA A 87 -21.12 20.03 -16.39
CA ALA A 87 -20.34 18.90 -16.87
C ALA A 87 -18.82 18.96 -16.51
N ASP A 88 -18.43 19.73 -15.47
CA ASP A 88 -17.04 19.90 -15.03
C ASP A 88 -16.41 18.56 -14.56
N TRP A 89 -17.25 17.59 -14.21
CA TRP A 89 -16.85 16.26 -13.81
C TRP A 89 -16.25 15.40 -14.95
N VAL A 90 -16.49 15.77 -16.20
CA VAL A 90 -15.92 15.10 -17.39
C VAL A 90 -14.41 15.21 -17.39
N ASP A 91 -13.85 16.27 -16.80
CA ASP A 91 -12.41 16.50 -16.68
C ASP A 91 -11.76 15.78 -15.47
N SER A 92 -12.52 14.89 -14.80
CA SER A 92 -11.98 14.12 -13.70
C SER A 92 -10.91 13.16 -14.20
N GLU A 93 -9.67 13.30 -13.70
CA GLU A 93 -8.54 12.48 -14.14
C GLU A 93 -7.53 12.21 -13.04
N ILE A 94 -6.83 11.09 -13.19
CA ILE A 94 -5.59 10.78 -12.47
C ILE A 94 -4.54 10.45 -13.52
N LEU A 95 -3.40 11.14 -13.46
CA LEU A 95 -2.27 10.95 -14.36
C LEU A 95 -0.98 10.74 -13.58
N LEU A 96 -0.29 9.65 -13.86
CA LEU A 96 1.07 9.39 -13.41
C LEU A 96 2.02 9.59 -14.58
N GLU A 97 2.99 10.47 -14.43
CA GLU A 97 4.10 10.66 -15.36
C GLU A 97 5.34 9.98 -14.77
N LEU A 98 5.95 9.06 -15.49
CA LEU A 98 7.13 8.34 -15.04
C LEU A 98 8.42 9.05 -15.46
N GLN A 99 9.55 8.66 -14.87
CA GLN A 99 10.87 9.25 -15.15
C GLN A 99 11.31 9.10 -16.61
N ASP A 100 10.89 8.03 -17.28
CA ASP A 100 11.18 7.78 -18.70
C ASP A 100 10.25 8.52 -19.67
N GLY A 101 9.34 9.34 -19.14
CA GLY A 101 8.36 10.11 -19.92
C GLY A 101 7.10 9.32 -20.28
N SER A 102 6.99 8.03 -19.95
CA SER A 102 5.75 7.28 -20.12
C SER A 102 4.69 7.74 -19.12
N GLN A 103 3.42 7.54 -19.46
CA GLN A 103 2.28 7.98 -18.67
C GLN A 103 1.31 6.84 -18.45
N ILE A 104 0.74 6.78 -17.25
CA ILE A 104 -0.41 5.95 -16.89
C ILE A 104 -1.53 6.92 -16.55
N LYS A 105 -2.64 6.86 -17.28
CA LYS A 105 -3.75 7.80 -17.14
C LYS A 105 -5.08 7.07 -17.02
N VAL A 106 -5.96 7.58 -16.16
CA VAL A 106 -7.35 7.13 -16.07
C VAL A 106 -8.28 8.34 -15.97
N SER A 107 -9.36 8.29 -16.75
CA SER A 107 -10.44 9.26 -16.76
C SER A 107 -11.71 8.61 -17.31
N LEU A 108 -12.79 9.36 -17.42
CA LEU A 108 -14.00 8.86 -18.09
C LEU A 108 -13.75 8.44 -19.55
N ALA A 109 -12.85 9.16 -20.25
CA ALA A 109 -12.50 8.91 -21.63
C ALA A 109 -11.37 7.89 -21.81
N ASP A 110 -10.46 7.79 -20.82
CA ASP A 110 -9.28 6.94 -20.86
C ASP A 110 -9.45 5.77 -19.88
N THR A 111 -10.00 4.67 -20.34
CA THR A 111 -10.31 3.48 -19.51
C THR A 111 -9.49 2.24 -19.89
N ALA A 112 -8.72 2.28 -20.96
CA ALA A 112 -8.01 1.13 -21.52
C ALA A 112 -6.77 0.68 -20.71
N LEU A 113 -6.73 0.94 -19.40
CA LEU A 113 -5.61 0.52 -18.53
C LEU A 113 -5.46 -0.99 -18.42
N ASN A 114 -6.53 -1.74 -18.63
CA ASN A 114 -6.50 -3.20 -18.67
C ASN A 114 -5.75 -3.79 -19.87
N ALA A 115 -5.44 -2.98 -20.87
CA ALA A 115 -4.56 -3.32 -22.00
C ALA A 115 -3.10 -2.82 -21.79
N ASP A 116 -2.83 -2.07 -20.72
CA ASP A 116 -1.51 -1.54 -20.38
C ASP A 116 -0.74 -2.51 -19.49
N ASN A 117 0.20 -3.23 -20.08
CA ASN A 117 1.03 -4.20 -19.35
C ASN A 117 1.90 -3.55 -18.25
N ASP A 118 2.35 -2.31 -18.43
CA ASP A 118 3.14 -1.59 -17.43
C ASP A 118 2.28 -1.24 -16.21
N ALA A 119 1.02 -0.79 -16.43
CA ALA A 119 0.07 -0.51 -15.37
C ALA A 119 -0.34 -1.78 -14.59
N GLN A 120 -0.63 -2.88 -15.31
CA GLN A 120 -0.93 -4.18 -14.69
C GLN A 120 0.25 -4.70 -13.86
N SER A 121 1.46 -4.66 -14.43
CA SER A 121 2.67 -5.09 -13.73
C SER A 121 2.94 -4.21 -12.50
N ALA A 122 2.69 -2.91 -12.59
CA ALA A 122 2.81 -1.99 -11.46
C ALA A 122 1.83 -2.33 -10.33
N ASN A 123 0.58 -2.70 -10.64
CA ASN A 123 -0.38 -3.14 -9.62
C ASN A 123 0.11 -4.41 -8.90
N TYR A 124 0.53 -5.44 -9.64
CA TYR A 124 1.08 -6.67 -9.05
C TYR A 124 2.36 -6.43 -8.22
N ALA A 125 3.15 -5.44 -8.56
CA ALA A 125 4.41 -5.13 -7.88
C ALA A 125 4.24 -4.21 -6.66
N SER A 126 3.18 -3.38 -6.64
CA SER A 126 3.03 -2.31 -5.66
C SER A 126 2.30 -2.75 -4.39
N GLU A 127 2.58 -2.07 -3.30
CA GLU A 127 1.97 -2.27 -1.99
C GLU A 127 1.22 -1.02 -1.54
N PHE A 128 -0.01 -1.21 -1.10
CA PHE A 128 -0.83 -0.21 -0.46
C PHE A 128 -1.11 -0.64 0.97
N LEU A 129 -0.62 0.10 1.93
CA LEU A 129 -0.73 -0.25 3.33
C LEU A 129 -1.26 0.91 4.15
N ASN A 130 -2.37 0.68 4.84
CA ASN A 130 -2.90 1.59 5.83
C ASN A 130 -3.17 0.85 7.15
N TYR A 131 -3.41 1.59 8.22
CA TYR A 131 -3.60 1.00 9.53
C TYR A 131 -4.81 0.04 9.59
N LYS A 132 -5.88 0.28 8.80
CA LYS A 132 -7.07 -0.57 8.79
C LYS A 132 -6.77 -1.97 8.26
N MET A 133 -5.90 -2.07 7.25
CA MET A 133 -5.48 -3.37 6.72
C MET A 133 -4.67 -4.17 7.75
N ILE A 134 -3.85 -3.50 8.54
CA ILE A 134 -3.11 -4.14 9.63
C ILE A 134 -4.07 -4.60 10.72
N PHE A 135 -5.05 -3.76 11.07
CA PHE A 135 -6.05 -4.06 12.08
C PHE A 135 -6.89 -5.30 11.74
N GLN A 136 -7.21 -5.53 10.46
CA GLN A 136 -7.95 -6.72 10.02
C GLN A 136 -7.24 -8.05 10.35
N LEU A 137 -5.92 -8.04 10.51
CA LEU A 137 -5.14 -9.24 10.85
C LEU A 137 -5.30 -9.69 12.29
N HIS A 138 -5.85 -8.85 13.16
CA HIS A 138 -5.94 -9.15 14.60
C HIS A 138 -7.25 -8.71 15.29
N ASN A 139 -8.21 -8.25 14.52
CA ASN A 139 -9.53 -7.84 15.04
C ASN A 139 -10.46 -9.06 15.21
N PHE A 140 -10.24 -9.83 16.27
CA PHE A 140 -11.04 -10.99 16.64
C PHE A 140 -11.63 -10.83 18.03
N SER A 141 -12.81 -11.43 18.29
CA SER A 141 -13.36 -11.54 19.63
C SER A 141 -12.55 -12.56 20.45
N HIS A 142 -12.52 -12.39 21.78
CA HIS A 142 -11.72 -13.27 22.65
C HIS A 142 -12.01 -14.76 22.53
N SER A 143 -13.27 -15.11 22.22
CA SER A 143 -13.72 -16.50 22.03
C SER A 143 -13.38 -17.07 20.65
N ASP A 144 -13.11 -16.22 19.66
CA ASP A 144 -12.95 -16.65 18.27
C ASP A 144 -11.63 -17.42 18.09
N ASP A 145 -11.67 -18.38 17.19
CA ASP A 145 -10.46 -18.93 16.60
C ASP A 145 -9.95 -17.98 15.52
N VAL A 146 -8.63 -17.78 15.49
CA VAL A 146 -8.03 -16.90 14.51
C VAL A 146 -8.04 -17.55 13.15
N ASP A 147 -8.84 -17.01 12.25
CA ASP A 147 -8.85 -17.34 10.82
C ASP A 147 -8.71 -16.07 9.99
N ILE A 148 -7.55 -15.92 9.36
CA ILE A 148 -7.25 -14.78 8.49
C ILE A 148 -7.32 -15.10 7.00
N PHE A 149 -7.99 -16.21 6.60
CA PHE A 149 -8.13 -16.57 5.19
C PHE A 149 -8.87 -15.48 4.39
N ASN A 150 -9.92 -14.88 4.96
CA ASN A 150 -10.65 -13.79 4.30
C ASN A 150 -9.75 -12.57 4.03
N TYR A 151 -8.82 -12.28 4.94
CA TYR A 151 -7.81 -11.25 4.71
C TYR A 151 -6.92 -11.61 3.51
N PHE A 152 -6.41 -12.85 3.44
CA PHE A 152 -5.64 -13.31 2.29
C PHE A 152 -6.45 -13.24 1.00
N GLN A 153 -7.71 -13.61 1.04
CA GLN A 153 -8.59 -13.59 -0.13
C GLN A 153 -8.79 -12.17 -0.68
N GLY A 154 -8.93 -11.15 0.19
CA GLY A 154 -9.15 -9.76 -0.20
C GLY A 154 -7.86 -8.99 -0.50
N GLU A 155 -6.84 -9.16 0.33
CA GLU A 155 -5.70 -8.25 0.38
C GLU A 155 -4.39 -8.86 -0.14
N VAL A 156 -4.35 -10.15 -0.44
CA VAL A 156 -3.12 -10.83 -0.86
C VAL A 156 -3.29 -11.55 -2.20
N LEU A 157 -4.27 -12.45 -2.30
CA LEU A 157 -4.46 -13.26 -3.51
C LEU A 157 -4.66 -12.44 -4.79
N PRO A 158 -5.32 -11.25 -4.78
CA PRO A 158 -5.43 -10.43 -5.99
C PRO A 158 -4.10 -10.00 -6.59
N TYR A 159 -3.04 -9.98 -5.79
CA TYR A 159 -1.74 -9.39 -6.13
C TYR A 159 -0.59 -10.41 -6.19
N VAL A 160 -0.88 -11.71 -6.10
CA VAL A 160 0.13 -12.77 -6.24
C VAL A 160 -0.22 -13.68 -7.41
N LYS A 161 0.82 -14.23 -8.03
CA LYS A 161 0.70 -15.18 -9.13
C LYS A 161 1.00 -16.58 -8.64
N PHE A 162 0.16 -17.54 -9.04
CA PHE A 162 0.33 -18.96 -8.88
C PHE A 162 0.59 -19.63 -10.23
N ALA A 163 0.81 -20.93 -10.25
CA ALA A 163 0.90 -21.69 -11.49
C ALA A 163 -0.34 -21.46 -12.37
N PRO A 164 -0.16 -21.28 -13.70
CA PRO A 164 -1.26 -20.93 -14.60
C PRO A 164 -2.34 -22.02 -14.61
N VAL A 165 -3.59 -21.59 -14.58
CA VAL A 165 -4.78 -22.44 -14.62
C VAL A 165 -5.67 -22.01 -15.76
N LYS A 166 -6.14 -22.99 -16.54
CA LYS A 166 -7.18 -22.78 -17.54
C LYS A 166 -8.56 -22.81 -16.89
N TYR A 167 -9.40 -21.87 -17.24
CA TYR A 167 -10.75 -21.77 -16.74
C TYR A 167 -11.71 -21.26 -17.82
N TRP A 168 -13.00 -21.53 -17.62
CA TRP A 168 -14.03 -21.04 -18.52
C TRP A 168 -14.74 -19.83 -17.95
N THR A 169 -14.84 -18.77 -18.74
CA THR A 169 -15.74 -17.65 -18.42
C THR A 169 -17.18 -18.07 -18.70
N LYS A 170 -18.12 -17.41 -18.02
CA LYS A 170 -19.54 -17.71 -18.13
C LYS A 170 -20.30 -16.49 -18.66
N ASN A 171 -21.28 -16.72 -19.50
CA ASN A 171 -22.28 -15.74 -19.87
C ASN A 171 -23.19 -15.39 -18.69
N ALA A 172 -24.01 -14.32 -18.78
CA ALA A 172 -24.96 -13.93 -17.76
C ALA A 172 -25.97 -15.03 -17.39
N ASP A 173 -26.28 -15.94 -18.34
CA ASP A 173 -27.15 -17.10 -18.14
C ASP A 173 -26.43 -18.32 -17.51
N GLY A 174 -25.11 -18.18 -17.24
CA GLY A 174 -24.27 -19.23 -16.66
C GLY A 174 -23.72 -20.25 -17.65
N THR A 175 -23.95 -20.09 -18.96
CA THR A 175 -23.36 -20.94 -19.99
C THR A 175 -21.87 -20.65 -20.18
N PRO A 176 -21.05 -21.66 -20.59
CA PRO A 176 -19.65 -21.42 -20.92
C PRO A 176 -19.52 -20.43 -22.09
N ASN A 177 -18.63 -19.46 -21.98
CA ASN A 177 -18.38 -18.47 -23.02
C ASN A 177 -17.03 -18.73 -23.71
N ALA A 178 -15.94 -18.59 -23.00
CA ALA A 178 -14.61 -18.73 -23.55
C ALA A 178 -13.66 -19.41 -22.55
N GLU A 179 -12.70 -20.18 -23.08
CA GLU A 179 -11.57 -20.67 -22.29
C GLU A 179 -10.55 -19.53 -22.13
N LYS A 180 -10.15 -19.25 -20.90
CA LYS A 180 -9.10 -18.32 -20.54
C LYS A 180 -8.06 -19.02 -19.68
N GLU A 181 -6.89 -18.43 -19.58
CA GLU A 181 -5.83 -18.87 -18.66
C GLU A 181 -5.53 -17.74 -17.70
N THR A 182 -5.29 -18.07 -16.43
CA THR A 182 -4.91 -17.11 -15.41
C THR A 182 -3.83 -17.63 -14.50
N GLU A 183 -2.94 -16.73 -14.10
CA GLU A 183 -1.95 -16.91 -13.03
C GLU A 183 -2.39 -16.18 -11.74
N ASN A 184 -3.45 -15.37 -11.79
CA ASN A 184 -3.91 -14.60 -10.64
C ASN A 184 -4.51 -15.53 -9.59
N ALA A 185 -3.92 -15.57 -8.39
CA ALA A 185 -4.33 -16.48 -7.34
C ALA A 185 -5.78 -16.27 -6.88
N LYS A 186 -6.29 -15.02 -6.91
CA LYS A 186 -7.68 -14.71 -6.59
C LYS A 186 -8.65 -15.26 -7.63
N GLN A 187 -8.34 -15.10 -8.91
CA GLN A 187 -9.16 -15.67 -9.99
C GLN A 187 -9.17 -17.20 -9.95
N ILE A 188 -8.02 -17.83 -9.64
CA ILE A 188 -7.95 -19.29 -9.43
C ILE A 188 -8.85 -19.70 -8.27
N TRP A 189 -8.80 -18.99 -7.15
CA TRP A 189 -9.67 -19.23 -6.00
C TRP A 189 -11.15 -19.05 -6.32
N ASP A 190 -11.50 -18.00 -7.07
CA ASP A 190 -12.87 -17.77 -7.50
C ASP A 190 -13.37 -18.91 -8.42
N PHE A 191 -12.52 -19.41 -9.31
CA PHE A 191 -12.81 -20.60 -10.11
C PHE A 191 -13.06 -21.83 -9.22
N VAL A 192 -12.21 -22.05 -8.20
CA VAL A 192 -12.40 -23.14 -7.23
C VAL A 192 -13.77 -23.03 -6.54
N LYS A 193 -14.16 -21.85 -6.10
CA LYS A 193 -15.46 -21.62 -5.46
C LYS A 193 -16.66 -21.80 -6.39
N LEU A 194 -16.52 -21.38 -7.64
CA LEU A 194 -17.61 -21.46 -8.62
C LEU A 194 -17.74 -22.84 -9.26
N GLY A 195 -16.67 -23.64 -9.25
CA GLY A 195 -16.56 -24.90 -9.95
C GLY A 195 -16.54 -24.76 -11.47
N PRO A 196 -16.18 -25.82 -12.21
CA PRO A 196 -16.16 -25.82 -13.66
C PRO A 196 -17.58 -25.70 -14.23
N PRO A 197 -17.74 -25.07 -15.41
CA PRO A 197 -19.03 -25.04 -16.09
C PRO A 197 -19.42 -26.44 -16.55
N LYS A 198 -20.66 -26.84 -16.29
CA LYS A 198 -21.22 -28.11 -16.84
C LYS A 198 -21.70 -27.88 -18.28
N THR A 199 -21.22 -28.70 -19.19
CA THR A 199 -21.65 -28.66 -20.58
C THR A 199 -23.13 -29.11 -20.67
N GLY A 200 -23.98 -28.30 -21.30
CA GLY A 200 -25.34 -28.70 -21.67
C GLY A 200 -26.44 -28.56 -20.60
N LYS A 201 -26.20 -27.88 -19.48
CA LYS A 201 -27.25 -27.57 -18.49
C LYS A 201 -27.42 -26.05 -18.30
N THR A 202 -28.66 -25.63 -18.43
CA THR A 202 -29.12 -24.32 -17.99
C THR A 202 -29.10 -24.20 -16.46
N LYS A 203 -28.92 -22.98 -15.94
CA LYS A 203 -28.96 -22.61 -14.52
C LYS A 203 -29.92 -23.48 -13.73
N THR A 204 -29.40 -24.37 -12.90
CA THR A 204 -30.19 -24.91 -11.81
C THR A 204 -29.28 -25.15 -10.63
N SER A 205 -29.66 -24.72 -9.49
CA SER A 205 -29.11 -24.87 -8.15
C SER A 205 -27.57 -24.85 -7.96
N GLN A 206 -27.11 -24.29 -6.85
CA GLN A 206 -25.68 -24.28 -6.45
C GLN A 206 -25.06 -25.68 -6.41
N ILE A 207 -25.91 -26.71 -6.19
CA ILE A 207 -25.54 -28.13 -6.10
C ILE A 207 -25.04 -28.68 -7.43
N ASP A 208 -25.51 -28.14 -8.57
CA ASP A 208 -25.10 -28.55 -9.90
C ASP A 208 -23.81 -27.91 -10.42
N ARG A 209 -23.12 -27.15 -9.61
CA ARG A 209 -21.88 -26.43 -10.01
C ARG A 209 -20.64 -27.32 -9.98
N TYR A 210 -20.61 -28.33 -9.13
CA TYR A 210 -19.43 -29.18 -8.96
C TYR A 210 -19.58 -30.48 -9.74
N PRO A 211 -18.49 -30.99 -10.35
CA PRO A 211 -18.53 -32.25 -11.06
C PRO A 211 -18.77 -33.40 -10.11
N LEU A 212 -19.48 -34.40 -10.58
CA LEU A 212 -19.63 -35.68 -9.85
C LEU A 212 -18.29 -36.43 -9.91
N ARG A 213 -17.98 -37.24 -8.88
CA ARG A 213 -16.75 -38.06 -8.83
C ARG A 213 -16.53 -38.95 -10.05
N ARG A 214 -17.58 -39.37 -10.74
CA ARG A 214 -17.56 -40.20 -11.96
C ARG A 214 -17.33 -39.39 -13.24
N GLU A 215 -17.38 -38.05 -13.19
CA GLU A 215 -17.20 -37.18 -14.37
C GLU A 215 -15.71 -36.92 -14.59
N PRO A 216 -15.20 -36.91 -15.84
CA PRO A 216 -13.80 -36.59 -16.13
C PRO A 216 -13.37 -35.24 -15.56
N ALA A 217 -14.25 -34.23 -15.59
CA ALA A 217 -14.03 -32.92 -15.04
C ALA A 217 -13.74 -32.91 -13.53
N PHE A 218 -14.07 -33.97 -12.80
CA PHE A 218 -13.76 -34.08 -11.37
C PHE A 218 -12.27 -34.18 -11.11
N GLY A 219 -11.54 -34.96 -11.92
CA GLY A 219 -10.08 -35.08 -11.79
C GLY A 219 -9.37 -33.75 -12.09
N GLU A 220 -9.76 -33.07 -13.17
CA GLU A 220 -9.21 -31.78 -13.53
C GLU A 220 -9.48 -30.72 -12.45
N TYR A 221 -10.71 -30.64 -11.97
CA TYR A 221 -11.11 -29.74 -10.90
C TYR A 221 -10.35 -30.00 -9.60
N THR A 222 -10.19 -31.28 -9.22
CA THR A 222 -9.42 -31.67 -8.03
C THR A 222 -7.95 -31.29 -8.17
N ASN A 223 -7.38 -31.41 -9.36
CA ASN A 223 -6.01 -30.98 -9.64
C ASN A 223 -5.84 -29.46 -9.44
N VAL A 224 -6.81 -28.66 -9.88
CA VAL A 224 -6.79 -27.20 -9.65
C VAL A 224 -6.84 -26.88 -8.15
N ILE A 225 -7.71 -27.55 -7.38
CA ILE A 225 -7.79 -27.38 -5.92
C ILE A 225 -6.46 -27.72 -5.25
N ASN A 226 -5.89 -28.89 -5.58
CA ASN A 226 -4.63 -29.35 -5.02
C ASN A 226 -3.46 -28.42 -5.40
N GLY A 227 -3.45 -27.93 -6.65
CA GLY A 227 -2.48 -26.95 -7.11
C GLY A 227 -2.59 -25.64 -6.34
N PHE A 228 -3.79 -25.09 -6.20
CA PHE A 228 -4.04 -23.88 -5.40
C PHE A 228 -3.57 -24.07 -3.95
N LYS A 229 -3.93 -25.19 -3.32
CA LYS A 229 -3.53 -25.50 -1.95
C LYS A 229 -2.02 -25.53 -1.80
N ALA A 230 -1.32 -26.25 -2.69
CA ALA A 230 0.14 -26.36 -2.65
C ALA A 230 0.85 -25.00 -2.81
N GLU A 231 0.41 -24.19 -3.77
CA GLU A 231 0.93 -22.83 -3.98
C GLU A 231 0.66 -21.92 -2.78
N PHE A 232 -0.52 -22.05 -2.18
CA PHE A 232 -0.89 -21.25 -1.02
C PHE A 232 -0.09 -21.66 0.23
N GLU A 233 0.13 -22.96 0.47
CA GLU A 233 1.01 -23.46 1.53
C GLU A 233 2.45 -22.98 1.35
N GLN A 234 2.94 -22.94 0.10
CA GLN A 234 4.27 -22.35 -0.21
C GLN A 234 4.32 -20.85 0.10
N LEU A 235 3.26 -20.10 -0.23
CA LEU A 235 3.14 -18.68 0.11
C LEU A 235 3.20 -18.47 1.63
N LEU A 236 2.43 -19.23 2.40
CA LEU A 236 2.45 -19.14 3.87
C LEU A 236 3.83 -19.50 4.45
N THR A 237 4.47 -20.53 3.91
CA THR A 237 5.84 -20.93 4.30
C THR A 237 6.84 -19.82 4.02
N PHE A 238 6.74 -19.18 2.85
CA PHE A 238 7.57 -18.02 2.51
C PHE A 238 7.35 -16.85 3.48
N ILE A 239 6.09 -16.53 3.81
CA ILE A 239 5.75 -15.47 4.76
C ILE A 239 6.31 -15.78 6.16
N ASN A 240 6.21 -17.02 6.62
CA ASN A 240 6.79 -17.43 7.90
C ASN A 240 8.32 -17.25 7.92
N THR A 241 8.99 -17.63 6.82
CA THR A 241 10.46 -17.56 6.68
C THR A 241 10.95 -16.11 6.63
N GLU A 242 10.30 -15.25 5.83
CA GLU A 242 10.74 -13.87 5.63
C GLU A 242 10.18 -12.92 6.71
N GLY A 243 9.02 -13.19 7.26
CA GLY A 243 8.36 -12.29 8.20
C GLY A 243 8.96 -12.35 9.61
N ASN A 244 9.39 -13.52 10.09
CA ASN A 244 9.99 -13.62 11.42
C ASN A 244 11.30 -12.82 11.56
N PRO A 245 12.24 -12.82 10.61
CA PRO A 245 13.38 -11.92 10.63
C PRO A 245 13.00 -10.44 10.63
N ILE A 246 11.92 -10.05 9.91
CA ILE A 246 11.41 -8.68 9.91
C ILE A 246 10.89 -8.30 11.29
N LEU A 247 10.12 -9.19 11.92
CA LEU A 247 9.59 -8.98 13.27
C LEU A 247 10.72 -8.82 14.30
N ALA A 248 11.76 -9.65 14.20
CA ALA A 248 12.97 -9.52 15.01
C ALA A 248 13.71 -8.20 14.75
N ALA A 249 13.80 -7.75 13.48
CA ALA A 249 14.37 -6.46 13.13
C ALA A 249 13.58 -5.28 13.71
N PHE A 250 12.28 -5.43 13.98
CA PHE A 250 11.46 -4.45 14.71
C PHE A 250 11.70 -4.48 16.23
N GLY A 251 12.58 -5.35 16.72
CA GLY A 251 12.94 -5.45 18.14
C GLY A 251 12.03 -6.32 18.99
N TYR A 252 11.24 -7.20 18.35
CA TYR A 252 10.35 -8.13 19.05
C TYR A 252 10.98 -9.52 19.19
N ASP A 253 10.94 -10.08 20.39
CA ASP A 253 11.46 -11.41 20.73
C ASP A 253 10.31 -12.44 20.82
N PHE A 254 9.62 -12.63 19.69
CA PHE A 254 8.66 -13.70 19.49
C PHE A 254 8.57 -14.06 18.00
N THR A 255 8.08 -15.24 17.70
CA THR A 255 7.89 -15.71 16.33
C THR A 255 6.43 -16.04 16.06
N PHE A 256 6.02 -15.95 14.81
CA PHE A 256 4.69 -16.34 14.36
C PHE A 256 4.75 -17.49 13.36
N LYS A 257 3.63 -18.21 13.24
CA LYS A 257 3.45 -19.26 12.26
C LYS A 257 2.06 -19.14 11.65
N LEU A 258 2.01 -19.02 10.33
CA LEU A 258 0.80 -19.15 9.54
C LEU A 258 0.69 -20.59 9.03
N THR A 259 -0.48 -21.18 9.18
CA THR A 259 -0.74 -22.57 8.76
C THR A 259 -2.05 -22.63 8.02
N LEU A 260 -2.09 -23.32 6.88
CA LEU A 260 -3.31 -23.61 6.15
C LEU A 260 -4.01 -24.81 6.78
N GLU A 261 -5.28 -24.66 7.12
CA GLU A 261 -6.16 -25.74 7.49
C GLU A 261 -7.24 -25.91 6.42
N GLU A 262 -7.53 -27.16 6.12
CA GLU A 262 -8.60 -27.54 5.20
C GLU A 262 -9.72 -28.22 5.99
N TYR A 263 -10.90 -27.62 5.92
CA TYR A 263 -12.11 -28.24 6.45
C TYR A 263 -12.85 -28.93 5.33
N GLN A 264 -13.12 -30.21 5.54
CA GLN A 264 -13.96 -30.95 4.59
C GLN A 264 -15.37 -30.34 4.58
N SER A 265 -15.82 -29.99 3.39
CA SER A 265 -17.18 -29.52 3.21
C SER A 265 -18.17 -30.63 3.56
N LEU A 266 -19.28 -30.25 4.20
CA LEU A 266 -20.39 -31.17 4.47
C LEU A 266 -20.87 -31.76 3.13
N LYS A 267 -20.76 -33.07 2.98
CA LYS A 267 -21.27 -33.77 1.80
C LYS A 267 -22.79 -33.70 1.82
N LEU A 268 -23.37 -32.99 0.88
CA LEU A 268 -24.83 -33.02 0.68
C LEU A 268 -25.32 -34.38 0.16
N THR A 269 -24.47 -35.06 -0.61
CA THR A 269 -24.66 -36.44 -1.03
C THR A 269 -23.30 -37.11 -1.23
N GLU A 270 -23.23 -38.46 -1.13
CA GLU A 270 -21.98 -39.21 -1.35
C GLU A 270 -21.39 -39.09 -2.76
N LEU A 271 -22.11 -38.49 -3.68
CA LEU A 271 -21.77 -38.37 -5.09
C LEU A 271 -21.38 -36.96 -5.51
N GLN A 272 -21.56 -35.94 -4.66
CA GLN A 272 -21.26 -34.53 -4.97
C GLN A 272 -20.05 -34.05 -4.18
N PHE A 273 -19.23 -33.29 -4.86
CA PHE A 273 -18.06 -32.64 -4.29
C PHE A 273 -18.33 -31.14 -4.13
N GLU A 274 -18.17 -30.63 -2.94
CA GLU A 274 -18.14 -29.19 -2.68
C GLU A 274 -16.69 -28.70 -2.69
N HIS A 275 -16.50 -27.40 -2.99
CA HIS A 275 -15.19 -26.81 -2.85
C HIS A 275 -14.71 -26.91 -1.39
N PRO A 276 -13.40 -27.06 -1.13
CA PRO A 276 -12.86 -27.06 0.22
C PRO A 276 -13.07 -25.69 0.86
N ARG A 277 -13.21 -25.69 2.19
CA ARG A 277 -13.11 -24.49 3.01
C ARG A 277 -11.71 -24.43 3.58
N PHE A 278 -11.03 -23.34 3.34
CA PHE A 278 -9.72 -23.07 3.90
C PHE A 278 -9.81 -22.08 5.06
N ALA A 279 -8.96 -22.29 6.05
CA ALA A 279 -8.68 -21.32 7.10
C ALA A 279 -7.16 -21.09 7.18
N VAL A 280 -6.75 -19.89 7.47
CA VAL A 280 -5.35 -19.57 7.79
C VAL A 280 -5.25 -19.26 9.27
N LYS A 281 -4.63 -20.17 10.01
CA LYS A 281 -4.37 -20.00 11.43
C LYS A 281 -3.09 -19.21 11.67
N LEU A 282 -3.13 -18.36 12.69
CA LEU A 282 -2.01 -17.59 13.17
C LEU A 282 -1.70 -18.01 14.59
N ASP A 283 -0.57 -18.64 14.79
CA ASP A 283 -0.04 -19.05 16.08
C ASP A 283 1.24 -18.28 16.42
N ILE A 284 1.54 -18.16 17.71
CA ILE A 284 2.81 -17.67 18.23
C ILE A 284 3.54 -18.84 18.90
N PRO A 285 4.38 -19.58 18.17
CA PRO A 285 5.04 -20.77 18.70
C PRO A 285 6.01 -20.49 19.84
N ASN A 286 6.61 -19.30 19.84
CA ASN A 286 7.59 -18.89 20.85
C ASN A 286 7.34 -17.43 21.25
N PHE A 287 7.23 -17.18 22.54
CA PHE A 287 7.02 -15.87 23.11
C PHE A 287 7.93 -15.68 24.35
N TYR A 288 9.04 -14.96 24.18
CA TYR A 288 10.02 -14.74 25.25
C TYR A 288 10.41 -16.02 25.99
N SER A 289 10.76 -17.08 25.23
CA SER A 289 11.10 -18.41 25.76
C SER A 289 9.98 -19.16 26.51
N GLN A 290 8.74 -18.66 26.42
CA GLN A 290 7.56 -19.35 26.94
C GLN A 290 6.90 -20.20 25.84
N PRO A 291 6.13 -21.25 26.22
CA PRO A 291 5.37 -22.05 25.25
C PRO A 291 4.37 -21.18 24.47
N GLY A 292 4.01 -21.67 23.30
CA GLY A 292 3.24 -20.94 22.31
C GLY A 292 1.87 -20.44 22.75
N ILE A 293 1.41 -19.39 22.06
CA ILE A 293 0.11 -18.76 22.24
C ILE A 293 -0.75 -19.09 21.02
N LEU A 294 -1.87 -19.79 21.20
CA LEU A 294 -2.80 -20.16 20.14
C LEU A 294 -3.76 -19.04 19.76
N LYS A 295 -4.01 -18.10 20.65
CA LYS A 295 -4.89 -16.95 20.44
C LYS A 295 -4.11 -15.65 20.65
N PRO A 296 -3.33 -15.19 19.66
CA PRO A 296 -2.45 -14.02 19.80
C PRO A 296 -3.19 -12.74 20.23
N HIS A 297 -4.40 -12.53 19.71
CA HIS A 297 -5.23 -11.35 20.00
C HIS A 297 -5.67 -11.23 21.47
N THR A 298 -5.56 -12.32 22.26
CA THR A 298 -5.92 -12.30 23.69
C THR A 298 -4.74 -11.94 24.60
N PHE A 299 -3.49 -12.11 24.12
CA PHE A 299 -2.28 -11.94 24.94
C PHE A 299 -1.37 -10.82 24.42
N LEU A 300 -1.35 -10.57 23.12
CA LEU A 300 -0.54 -9.52 22.56
C LEU A 300 -1.26 -8.17 22.63
N ASN A 301 -0.54 -7.13 23.02
CA ASN A 301 -1.06 -5.77 22.92
C ASN A 301 -1.11 -5.30 21.46
N GLU A 302 -1.83 -4.22 21.19
CA GLU A 302 -2.04 -3.67 19.84
C GLU A 302 -0.72 -3.37 19.11
N ALA A 303 0.29 -2.85 19.80
CA ALA A 303 1.58 -2.56 19.18
C ALA A 303 2.28 -3.82 18.65
N ARG A 304 2.24 -4.94 19.41
CA ARG A 304 2.80 -6.22 18.97
C ARG A 304 2.03 -6.83 17.82
N LEU A 305 0.70 -6.75 17.86
CA LEU A 305 -0.16 -7.23 16.78
C LEU A 305 0.04 -6.43 15.51
N SER A 306 0.21 -5.12 15.62
CA SER A 306 0.51 -4.25 14.47
C SER A 306 1.90 -4.50 13.90
N ALA A 307 2.91 -4.72 14.75
CA ALA A 307 4.24 -5.09 14.28
C ALA A 307 4.24 -6.45 13.56
N LEU A 308 3.49 -7.42 14.08
CA LEU A 308 3.25 -8.71 13.42
C LEU A 308 2.59 -8.52 12.05
N GLY A 309 1.53 -7.71 11.97
CA GLY A 309 0.86 -7.39 10.72
C GLY A 309 1.79 -6.73 9.70
N LEU A 310 2.63 -5.79 10.12
CA LEU A 310 3.64 -5.16 9.28
C LEU A 310 4.68 -6.19 8.78
N ALA A 311 5.15 -7.08 9.65
CA ALA A 311 6.11 -8.11 9.28
C ALA A 311 5.53 -9.07 8.21
N ILE A 312 4.27 -9.48 8.37
CA ILE A 312 3.54 -10.28 7.38
C ILE A 312 3.43 -9.51 6.05
N ARG A 313 3.02 -8.24 6.06
CA ARG A 313 2.85 -7.43 4.83
C ARG A 313 4.17 -7.21 4.11
N PHE A 314 5.25 -6.90 4.81
CA PHE A 314 6.55 -6.74 4.18
C PHE A 314 7.15 -8.07 3.68
N ALA A 315 6.82 -9.20 4.29
CA ALA A 315 7.15 -10.52 3.73
C ALA A 315 6.38 -10.76 2.41
N ILE A 316 5.07 -10.46 2.38
CA ILE A 316 4.25 -10.54 1.17
C ILE A 316 4.80 -9.64 0.07
N LEU A 317 5.20 -8.41 0.40
CA LEU A 317 5.79 -7.47 -0.55
C LEU A 317 7.01 -8.05 -1.27
N LYS A 318 7.86 -8.81 -0.58
CA LYS A 318 9.00 -9.50 -1.18
C LYS A 318 8.59 -10.59 -2.19
N LYS A 319 7.38 -11.14 -2.07
CA LYS A 319 6.85 -12.17 -2.98
C LYS A 319 6.14 -11.59 -4.19
N ARG A 320 5.76 -10.29 -4.16
CA ARG A 320 5.10 -9.61 -5.28
C ARG A 320 5.99 -9.57 -6.52
N LEU A 321 5.41 -9.24 -7.67
CA LEU A 321 6.12 -9.18 -8.95
C LEU A 321 7.37 -8.28 -8.85
N GLN A 322 8.54 -8.86 -9.14
CA GLN A 322 9.81 -8.14 -9.01
C GLN A 322 10.23 -7.43 -10.30
N ASP A 323 9.85 -7.96 -11.46
CA ASP A 323 10.25 -7.45 -12.78
C ASP A 323 9.22 -6.47 -13.36
N ALA A 324 8.76 -5.51 -12.53
CA ALA A 324 7.88 -4.43 -12.96
C ALA A 324 8.67 -3.12 -13.12
N LYS A 325 8.30 -2.35 -14.14
CA LYS A 325 8.87 -1.03 -14.41
C LYS A 325 8.62 -0.05 -13.27
N LEU A 326 7.40 -0.02 -12.74
CA LEU A 326 7.00 0.80 -11.59
C LEU A 326 6.71 -0.11 -10.39
N LYS A 327 7.35 0.18 -9.25
CA LYS A 327 7.14 -0.53 -7.99
C LYS A 327 6.96 0.50 -6.87
N LEU A 328 5.75 0.57 -6.32
CA LEU A 328 5.39 1.52 -5.28
C LEU A 328 5.19 0.83 -3.94
N ALA A 329 5.54 1.51 -2.85
CA ALA A 329 5.07 1.17 -1.53
C ALA A 329 4.46 2.44 -0.89
N ILE A 330 3.13 2.46 -0.84
CA ILE A 330 2.34 3.57 -0.30
C ILE A 330 1.91 3.20 1.11
N LEU A 331 2.42 3.95 2.09
CA LEU A 331 2.28 3.67 3.51
C LEU A 331 1.52 4.85 4.15
N ASP A 332 0.20 4.67 4.41
CA ASP A 332 -0.68 5.71 4.95
C ASP A 332 -1.01 5.42 6.42
N ASP A 333 -0.49 6.26 7.31
CA ASP A 333 -0.74 6.19 8.76
C ASP A 333 -0.51 4.80 9.39
N PHE A 334 0.38 4.03 8.83
CA PHE A 334 0.58 2.59 9.08
C PHE A 334 1.25 2.24 10.43
N MET A 335 1.81 3.23 11.14
CA MET A 335 2.49 3.05 12.42
C MET A 335 1.75 3.64 13.62
N ILE A 336 0.47 3.98 13.50
CA ILE A 336 -0.28 4.69 14.54
C ILE A 336 -0.22 3.96 15.89
N SER A 337 -0.38 2.64 15.88
CA SER A 337 -0.42 1.81 17.07
C SER A 337 0.94 1.40 17.62
N LEU A 338 2.04 1.65 16.88
CA LEU A 338 3.38 1.38 17.38
C LEU A 338 3.83 2.46 18.36
N ASP A 339 4.50 2.03 19.44
CA ASP A 339 5.19 2.95 20.33
C ASP A 339 6.40 3.62 19.66
N MET A 340 6.89 4.72 20.24
CA MET A 340 7.93 5.54 19.65
C MET A 340 9.24 4.79 19.36
N LYS A 341 9.63 3.88 20.26
CA LYS A 341 10.85 3.08 20.08
C LYS A 341 10.70 2.15 18.88
N ASN A 342 9.56 1.50 18.74
CA ASN A 342 9.31 0.55 17.66
C ASN A 342 9.08 1.26 16.32
N ARG A 343 8.49 2.48 16.32
CA ARG A 343 8.44 3.34 15.12
C ARG A 343 9.84 3.68 14.61
N ASP A 344 10.75 4.00 15.53
CA ASP A 344 12.13 4.35 15.20
C ASP A 344 12.83 3.19 14.46
N VAL A 345 12.74 1.98 15.00
CA VAL A 345 13.36 0.79 14.42
C VAL A 345 12.69 0.35 13.11
N ALA A 346 11.36 0.41 13.06
CA ALA A 346 10.60 0.06 11.86
C ALA A 346 10.89 1.03 10.68
N LEU A 347 11.06 2.32 10.96
CA LEU A 347 11.49 3.30 9.97
C LEU A 347 12.89 2.98 9.43
N ASP A 348 13.85 2.60 10.29
CA ASP A 348 15.18 2.18 9.82
C ASP A 348 15.08 0.99 8.88
N TYR A 349 14.30 -0.03 9.25
CA TYR A 349 14.08 -1.19 8.38
C TYR A 349 13.52 -0.80 7.01
N ILE A 350 12.50 0.07 6.99
CA ILE A 350 11.86 0.53 5.74
C ILE A 350 12.85 1.30 4.87
N LEU A 351 13.60 2.24 5.45
CA LEU A 351 14.58 3.03 4.72
C LEU A 351 15.74 2.20 4.17
N ASP A 352 16.13 1.14 4.88
CA ASP A 352 17.29 0.32 4.50
C ASP A 352 16.91 -0.86 3.59
N ASN A 353 15.68 -1.43 3.72
CA ASN A 353 15.32 -2.67 3.03
C ASN A 353 14.21 -2.51 1.99
N ILE A 354 13.30 -1.52 2.15
CA ILE A 354 12.19 -1.31 1.22
C ILE A 354 12.53 -0.20 0.22
N ALA A 355 13.03 0.94 0.69
CA ALA A 355 13.37 2.08 -0.17
C ALA A 355 14.30 1.76 -1.35
N PRO A 356 15.31 0.89 -1.23
CA PRO A 356 16.17 0.55 -2.37
C PRO A 356 15.43 -0.15 -3.53
N ASN A 357 14.31 -0.84 -3.22
CA ASN A 357 13.59 -1.68 -4.17
C ASN A 357 12.25 -1.10 -4.64
N TYR A 358 11.72 -0.10 -3.94
CA TYR A 358 10.41 0.52 -4.19
C TYR A 358 10.51 2.04 -4.13
N GLN A 359 9.70 2.73 -4.92
CA GLN A 359 9.46 4.15 -4.65
C GLN A 359 8.51 4.24 -3.46
N LEU A 360 8.99 4.78 -2.36
CA LEU A 360 8.21 4.94 -1.13
C LEU A 360 7.40 6.24 -1.17
N LEU A 361 6.13 6.13 -0.75
CA LEU A 361 5.28 7.26 -0.44
C LEU A 361 4.78 7.07 1.00
N ILE A 362 5.35 7.79 1.94
CA ILE A 362 4.97 7.77 3.36
C ILE A 362 4.07 8.95 3.62
N LEU A 363 2.81 8.66 3.97
CA LEU A 363 1.79 9.64 4.30
C LEU A 363 1.48 9.54 5.78
N THR A 364 1.44 10.66 6.51
CA THR A 364 1.10 10.65 7.93
C THR A 364 0.43 11.93 8.40
N HIS A 365 -0.48 11.81 9.37
CA HIS A 365 -1.02 12.94 10.10
C HIS A 365 -0.26 13.21 11.42
N ASP A 366 0.63 12.29 11.81
CA ASP A 366 1.47 12.45 13.00
C ASP A 366 2.71 13.29 12.65
N PHE A 367 2.71 14.54 13.08
CA PHE A 367 3.81 15.47 12.84
C PHE A 367 5.12 14.99 13.47
N TYR A 368 5.04 14.29 14.59
CA TYR A 368 6.23 13.75 15.23
C TYR A 368 6.86 12.61 14.40
N LEU A 369 6.04 11.72 13.86
CA LEU A 369 6.50 10.68 12.94
C LEU A 369 7.11 11.28 11.67
N TYR A 370 6.52 12.35 11.13
CA TYR A 370 7.05 13.08 9.99
C TYR A 370 8.45 13.65 10.25
N GLU A 371 8.63 14.34 11.39
CA GLU A 371 9.95 14.91 11.75
C GLU A 371 10.97 13.80 12.08
N LEU A 372 10.57 12.71 12.72
CA LEU A 372 11.42 11.55 12.97
C LEU A 372 11.90 10.92 11.65
N ALA A 373 11.00 10.69 10.71
CA ALA A 373 11.34 10.14 9.40
C ALA A 373 12.29 11.06 8.64
N LYS A 374 12.01 12.37 8.64
CA LYS A 374 12.86 13.40 8.01
C LYS A 374 14.26 13.46 8.62
N ASP A 375 14.38 13.36 9.93
CA ASP A 375 15.67 13.33 10.63
C ASP A 375 16.46 12.05 10.28
N LYS A 376 15.81 10.88 10.24
CA LYS A 376 16.44 9.62 9.83
C LYS A 376 16.93 9.64 8.38
N ILE A 377 16.10 10.14 7.46
CA ILE A 377 16.47 10.32 6.04
C ILE A 377 17.72 11.19 5.94
N ASN A 378 17.77 12.30 6.68
CA ASN A 378 18.94 13.20 6.70
C ASN A 378 20.18 12.53 7.30
N ARG A 379 20.05 11.81 8.42
CA ARG A 379 21.19 11.09 9.07
C ARG A 379 21.76 10.00 8.18
N LYS A 380 20.90 9.33 7.40
CA LYS A 380 21.32 8.30 6.42
C LYS A 380 21.84 8.94 5.12
N ALA A 381 21.94 10.27 5.03
CA ALA A 381 22.33 11.02 3.84
C ALA A 381 21.56 10.64 2.56
N GLN A 382 20.31 10.22 2.70
CA GLN A 382 19.46 9.89 1.57
C GLN A 382 18.94 11.16 0.91
N THR A 383 19.42 11.48 -0.29
CA THR A 383 19.06 12.71 -1.02
C THR A 383 17.90 12.52 -1.99
N ASN A 384 17.41 11.30 -2.11
CA ASN A 384 16.35 10.90 -3.05
C ASN A 384 14.94 11.00 -2.45
N TRP A 385 14.67 12.03 -1.65
CA TRP A 385 13.39 12.30 -1.02
C TRP A 385 12.87 13.69 -1.34
N VAL A 386 11.57 13.82 -1.55
CA VAL A 386 10.82 15.08 -1.51
C VAL A 386 9.93 15.09 -0.28
N HIS A 387 9.79 16.26 0.31
CA HIS A 387 8.99 16.46 1.50
C HIS A 387 7.84 17.41 1.19
N TYR A 388 6.62 17.02 1.55
CA TYR A 388 5.43 17.85 1.39
C TYR A 388 4.66 17.98 2.69
N GLN A 389 3.93 19.08 2.81
CA GLN A 389 2.95 19.28 3.87
C GLN A 389 1.61 19.67 3.23
N MET A 390 0.53 19.14 3.76
CA MET A 390 -0.84 19.40 3.31
C MET A 390 -1.69 19.90 4.46
N PHE A 391 -2.42 20.98 4.22
CA PHE A 391 -3.33 21.60 5.18
C PHE A 391 -4.69 21.80 4.54
N GLU A 392 -5.73 21.79 5.37
CA GLU A 392 -7.05 22.23 4.94
C GLU A 392 -7.06 23.75 4.80
N ASP A 393 -7.63 24.30 3.72
CA ASP A 393 -7.80 25.74 3.59
C ASP A 393 -9.01 26.19 4.43
N ALA A 394 -8.73 26.70 5.63
CA ALA A 394 -9.75 27.19 6.55
C ALA A 394 -10.53 28.42 6.02
N ASN A 395 -10.03 29.07 4.97
CA ASN A 395 -10.67 30.24 4.34
C ASN A 395 -11.48 29.86 3.10
N ALA A 396 -11.43 28.59 2.67
CA ALA A 396 -12.24 28.15 1.56
C ALA A 396 -13.74 28.31 1.91
N ALA A 397 -14.51 28.99 1.07
CA ALA A 397 -15.96 28.90 1.14
C ALA A 397 -16.34 27.40 1.03
N ASN A 398 -17.36 26.96 1.78
CA ASN A 398 -17.80 25.55 1.89
C ASN A 398 -18.09 24.84 0.54
N THR A 399 -17.92 25.51 -0.57
CA THR A 399 -18.13 25.04 -1.94
C THR A 399 -16.86 24.77 -2.72
N ASN A 400 -15.66 25.01 -2.14
CA ASN A 400 -14.36 24.93 -2.82
C ASN A 400 -13.30 24.37 -1.89
N LEU A 401 -13.50 23.15 -1.41
CA LEU A 401 -12.51 22.46 -0.59
C LEU A 401 -11.34 22.03 -1.48
N HIS A 402 -10.18 22.63 -1.26
CA HIS A 402 -8.92 22.18 -1.85
C HIS A 402 -7.81 22.30 -0.81
N PRO A 403 -6.82 21.41 -0.84
CA PRO A 403 -5.73 21.47 0.13
C PRO A 403 -4.75 22.58 -0.23
N ILE A 404 -4.16 23.18 0.80
CA ILE A 404 -2.92 23.93 0.67
C ILE A 404 -1.76 22.93 0.70
N VAL A 405 -1.05 22.80 -0.41
CA VAL A 405 0.09 21.87 -0.54
C VAL A 405 1.39 22.64 -0.61
N ILE A 406 2.28 22.37 0.32
CA ILE A 406 3.57 23.04 0.45
C ILE A 406 4.69 22.03 0.25
N LYS A 407 5.49 22.22 -0.80
CA LYS A 407 6.74 21.46 -0.98
C LYS A 407 7.80 22.02 -0.05
N ASP A 408 8.37 21.20 0.84
CA ASP A 408 9.43 21.63 1.74
C ASP A 408 10.76 21.71 0.98
N ALA A 409 11.03 22.91 0.51
CA ALA A 409 12.26 23.22 -0.23
C ALA A 409 13.52 23.30 0.68
N GLY A 410 13.39 22.97 1.97
CA GLY A 410 14.43 23.19 2.96
C GLY A 410 14.59 24.67 3.37
N LYS A 411 15.15 24.88 4.54
CA LYS A 411 15.27 26.24 5.15
C LYS A 411 16.00 27.23 4.26
N VAL A 412 17.05 26.81 3.53
CA VAL A 412 17.83 27.67 2.64
C VAL A 412 17.00 28.17 1.45
N ASN A 413 16.27 27.25 0.78
CA ASN A 413 15.44 27.64 -0.35
C ASN A 413 14.21 28.44 0.08
N LYS A 414 13.62 28.11 1.26
CA LYS A 414 12.56 28.91 1.86
C LYS A 414 13.05 30.34 2.18
N ALA A 415 14.25 30.49 2.76
CA ALA A 415 14.85 31.80 3.00
C ALA A 415 15.08 32.57 1.68
N ARG A 416 15.55 31.87 0.65
CA ARG A 416 15.76 32.46 -0.68
C ARG A 416 14.44 32.90 -1.34
N ALA A 417 13.36 32.17 -1.16
CA ALA A 417 12.02 32.54 -1.64
C ALA A 417 11.52 33.81 -0.90
N LEU A 418 11.62 33.85 0.42
CA LEU A 418 11.26 35.00 1.24
C LEU A 418 12.10 36.26 0.86
N TYR A 419 13.38 36.06 0.59
CA TYR A 419 14.25 37.16 0.10
C TYR A 419 13.75 37.72 -1.23
N LYS A 420 13.36 36.86 -2.18
CA LYS A 420 12.80 37.32 -3.45
C LYS A 420 11.47 38.07 -3.28
N GLN A 421 10.67 37.71 -2.26
CA GLN A 421 9.45 38.41 -1.88
C GLN A 421 9.72 39.71 -1.09
N LYS A 422 11.01 40.08 -0.87
CA LYS A 422 11.47 41.25 -0.07
C LYS A 422 11.10 41.20 1.41
N ASP A 423 10.71 40.02 1.92
CA ASP A 423 10.57 39.76 3.37
C ASP A 423 11.94 39.38 3.94
N PHE A 424 12.80 40.41 4.12
CA PHE A 424 14.19 40.22 4.56
C PHE A 424 14.29 39.70 6.00
N SER A 425 13.37 40.09 6.88
CA SER A 425 13.38 39.68 8.28
C SER A 425 13.09 38.16 8.42
N SER A 426 12.02 37.69 7.80
CA SER A 426 11.68 36.27 7.80
C SER A 426 12.71 35.43 7.05
N SER A 427 13.28 35.98 5.96
CA SER A 427 14.35 35.34 5.21
C SER A 427 15.60 35.11 6.08
N ALA A 428 16.08 36.17 6.75
CA ALA A 428 17.26 36.09 7.61
C ALA A 428 17.06 35.09 8.77
N ASN A 429 15.90 35.15 9.44
CA ASN A 429 15.60 34.24 10.53
C ASN A 429 15.50 32.77 10.05
N THR A 430 14.88 32.54 8.90
CA THR A 430 14.76 31.19 8.29
C THR A 430 16.14 30.66 7.89
N LEU A 431 16.99 31.48 7.29
CA LEU A 431 18.35 31.10 6.93
C LEU A 431 19.18 30.75 8.18
N ARG A 432 19.12 31.60 9.22
CA ARG A 432 19.76 31.35 10.51
C ARG A 432 19.40 30.02 11.08
N GLN A 433 18.09 29.69 11.14
CA GLN A 433 17.61 28.39 11.60
C GLN A 433 18.13 27.22 10.75
N GLY A 434 18.25 27.41 9.43
CA GLY A 434 18.81 26.44 8.50
C GLY A 434 20.28 26.14 8.78
N VAL A 435 21.08 27.20 8.95
CA VAL A 435 22.52 27.09 9.25
C VAL A 435 22.74 26.47 10.63
N GLU A 436 21.95 26.85 11.63
CA GLU A 436 22.03 26.28 12.98
C GLU A 436 21.72 24.77 12.96
N LYS A 437 20.65 24.36 12.23
CA LYS A 437 20.30 22.93 12.06
C LYS A 437 21.41 22.15 11.36
N PHE A 438 22.01 22.73 10.32
CA PHE A 438 23.14 22.14 9.60
C PHE A 438 24.35 21.94 10.53
N CYS A 439 24.77 22.95 11.24
CA CYS A 439 25.92 22.86 12.17
C CYS A 439 25.67 21.79 13.27
N LYS A 440 24.45 21.76 13.84
CA LYS A 440 24.10 20.77 14.86
C LYS A 440 24.02 19.35 14.32
N ALA A 441 23.68 19.17 13.05
CA ALA A 441 23.69 17.84 12.41
C ALA A 441 25.12 17.36 12.07
N TYR A 442 26.02 18.30 11.77
CA TYR A 442 27.41 17.99 11.44
C TYR A 442 28.26 17.68 12.68
N LEU A 443 28.01 18.38 13.77
CA LEU A 443 28.75 18.28 15.04
C LEU A 443 28.17 17.20 15.94
N THR A 444 29.04 16.47 16.64
CA THR A 444 28.60 15.57 17.74
C THR A 444 27.96 16.38 18.88
N LYS A 445 27.20 15.74 19.76
CA LYS A 445 26.57 16.39 20.90
C LYS A 445 27.60 17.10 21.83
N GLN A 446 28.79 16.52 21.97
CA GLN A 446 29.86 17.09 22.75
C GLN A 446 30.49 18.32 22.09
N GLU A 447 30.62 18.31 20.76
CA GLU A 447 31.14 19.43 19.98
C GLU A 447 30.16 20.60 19.86
N GLN A 448 28.88 20.40 20.19
CA GLN A 448 27.89 21.47 20.24
C GLN A 448 27.93 22.26 21.57
N LEU A 449 28.78 21.87 22.51
CA LEU A 449 28.94 22.52 23.80
C LEU A 449 30.17 23.41 23.81
N GLY A 450 30.04 24.55 24.47
CA GLY A 450 31.17 25.43 24.79
C GLY A 450 32.10 24.85 25.86
N GLY A 451 33.19 25.55 26.14
CA GLY A 451 34.12 25.14 27.21
C GLY A 451 33.53 25.13 28.62
N ASP A 452 32.39 25.78 28.80
CA ASP A 452 31.57 25.79 30.01
C ASP A 452 30.45 24.73 30.02
N PHE A 453 30.45 23.81 29.08
CA PHE A 453 29.43 22.80 28.85
C PHE A 453 28.02 23.35 28.54
N THR A 454 27.91 24.62 28.20
CA THR A 454 26.64 25.20 27.72
C THR A 454 26.52 25.06 26.22
N PRO A 455 25.25 24.96 25.67
CA PRO A 455 25.05 24.94 24.23
C PRO A 455 25.63 26.19 23.54
N MET A 456 26.44 25.97 22.51
CA MET A 456 27.01 27.06 21.71
C MET A 456 25.94 27.85 20.97
N LYS A 457 26.16 29.16 20.87
CA LYS A 457 25.41 30.02 19.95
C LYS A 457 25.82 29.74 18.49
N LEU A 458 25.04 30.24 17.53
CA LEU A 458 25.24 29.97 16.10
C LEU A 458 26.67 30.30 15.59
N ASP A 459 27.23 31.41 15.99
CA ASP A 459 28.59 31.81 15.63
C ASP A 459 29.65 30.81 16.11
N GLY A 460 29.52 30.34 17.34
CA GLY A 460 30.37 29.27 17.90
C GLY A 460 30.22 27.93 17.14
N LEU A 461 29.00 27.56 16.79
CA LEU A 461 28.74 26.36 16.00
C LEU A 461 29.35 26.46 14.59
N ILE A 462 29.22 27.61 13.92
CA ILE A 462 29.83 27.85 12.60
C ILE A 462 31.35 27.78 12.68
N THR A 463 31.95 28.47 13.65
CA THR A 463 33.39 28.44 13.86
C THR A 463 33.90 27.03 14.07
N LYS A 464 33.20 26.23 14.88
CA LYS A 464 33.56 24.83 15.15
C LYS A 464 33.51 23.97 13.88
N VAL A 465 32.46 24.11 13.04
CA VAL A 465 32.34 23.40 11.76
C VAL A 465 33.46 23.77 10.78
N ILE A 466 33.88 25.03 10.75
CA ILE A 466 34.94 25.48 9.85
C ILE A 466 36.33 25.02 10.31
N THR A 467 36.50 24.75 11.61
CA THR A 467 37.78 24.34 12.19
C THR A 467 37.97 22.81 12.25
N LEU A 468 36.94 22.02 11.94
CA LEU A 468 36.99 20.57 11.75
C LEU A 468 37.24 20.19 10.30
#